data_fc9363519407f78db70a71ddef688816
#
_entry.id   fc9363519407f78db70a71ddef688816
#
_cell.length_a   1.000
_cell.length_b   1.000
_cell.length_c   1.000
_cell.angle_alpha   90.00
_cell.angle_beta   90.00
_cell.angle_gamma   90.00
#
_symmetry.space_group_name_H-M   'P 1'
#
loop_
_entity.id
_entity.type
_entity.pdbx_description
1 polymer ?
#
loop_
_entity_poly.entity_id
_entity_poly.type
_entity_poly.pdbx_seq_one_letter_code
_entity_poly.pdbx_strand_id
1 'polypeptide(L)'
;SYRQALEQTAIALGNGFAAGSTEEVQAIARFTEFLREWNPETIADSVQAVYASEAYFNDTIKEMNSNKRIAHYLAKSLEATETVRIEVLDVARSGVDYYFRWVMDIKFRNLNNGDWTQSEGMSQIRFNHEGKVLLHRDFWDAAGGLFVYMPVVGSLLKWIKGRL
;
A
#
# COMPACT_ATOMS: atom_id res chain seq x y z
N SER A 1 2.66 -6.80 -15.29
CA SER A 1 1.84 -7.63 -14.37
C SER A 1 2.61 -7.98 -13.12
N TYR A 2 1.91 -8.29 -12.05
CA TYR A 2 2.50 -8.67 -10.75
C TYR A 2 3.50 -9.85 -10.86
N ARG A 3 3.16 -10.89 -11.64
CA ARG A 3 4.05 -12.05 -11.83
C ARG A 3 5.39 -11.65 -12.48
N GLN A 4 5.34 -10.80 -13.50
CA GLN A 4 6.57 -10.28 -14.13
C GLN A 4 7.38 -9.42 -13.16
N ALA A 5 6.72 -8.59 -12.35
CA ALA A 5 7.40 -7.79 -11.33
C ALA A 5 8.10 -8.67 -10.29
N LEU A 6 7.46 -9.78 -9.85
CA LEU A 6 8.09 -10.75 -8.95
C LEU A 6 9.36 -11.38 -9.55
N GLU A 7 9.30 -11.81 -10.82
CA GLU A 7 10.43 -12.42 -11.52
C GLU A 7 11.58 -11.42 -11.71
N GLN A 8 11.28 -10.21 -12.18
CA GLN A 8 12.27 -9.17 -12.42
C GLN A 8 12.96 -8.69 -11.13
N THR A 9 12.18 -8.46 -10.07
CA THR A 9 12.74 -8.01 -8.79
C THR A 9 13.51 -9.12 -8.06
N ALA A 10 13.12 -10.39 -8.21
CA ALA A 10 13.88 -11.51 -7.66
C ALA A 10 15.29 -11.59 -8.25
N ILE A 11 15.42 -11.42 -9.58
CA ILE A 11 16.71 -11.40 -10.26
C ILE A 11 17.57 -10.21 -9.79
N ALA A 12 16.96 -9.02 -9.68
CA ALA A 12 17.63 -7.80 -9.27
C ALA A 12 18.14 -7.82 -7.82
N LEU A 13 17.45 -8.53 -6.93
CA LEU A 13 17.71 -8.51 -5.48
C LEU A 13 18.61 -9.66 -5.01
N GLY A 14 18.69 -10.77 -5.75
CA GLY A 14 19.42 -11.96 -5.30
C GLY A 14 18.95 -12.40 -3.90
N ASN A 15 19.83 -12.36 -2.92
CA ASN A 15 19.51 -12.75 -1.53
C ASN A 15 18.88 -11.62 -0.69
N GLY A 16 18.81 -10.38 -1.21
CA GLY A 16 18.34 -9.22 -0.47
C GLY A 16 19.24 -8.82 0.70
N PHE A 17 18.66 -8.18 1.71
CA PHE A 17 19.41 -7.80 2.93
C PHE A 17 19.80 -9.01 3.78
N ALA A 18 20.94 -8.90 4.47
CA ALA A 18 21.26 -9.82 5.55
C ALA A 18 20.25 -9.64 6.72
N ALA A 19 19.78 -10.74 7.28
CA ALA A 19 18.77 -10.69 8.34
C ALA A 19 19.31 -9.93 9.58
N GLY A 20 18.55 -8.95 10.04
CA GLY A 20 18.92 -8.10 11.17
C GLY A 20 20.00 -7.05 10.88
N SER A 21 20.37 -6.87 9.60
CA SER A 21 21.32 -5.83 9.22
C SER A 21 20.77 -4.41 9.47
N THR A 22 21.66 -3.45 9.62
CA THR A 22 21.28 -2.04 9.79
C THR A 22 20.45 -1.53 8.61
N GLU A 23 20.82 -1.93 7.41
CA GLU A 23 20.14 -1.57 6.15
C GLU A 23 18.71 -2.10 6.13
N GLU A 24 18.50 -3.36 6.53
CA GLU A 24 17.18 -3.97 6.64
C GLU A 24 16.31 -3.22 7.64
N VAL A 25 16.83 -3.01 8.86
CA VAL A 25 16.11 -2.32 9.94
C VAL A 25 15.72 -0.90 9.50
N GLN A 26 16.63 -0.17 8.85
CA GLN A 26 16.36 1.17 8.34
C GLN A 26 15.33 1.20 7.20
N ALA A 27 15.36 0.21 6.29
CA ALA A 27 14.38 0.12 5.20
C ALA A 27 12.97 -0.16 5.74
N ILE A 28 12.84 -1.09 6.69
CA ILE A 28 11.57 -1.40 7.37
C ILE A 28 11.05 -0.17 8.12
N ALA A 29 11.90 0.50 8.90
CA ALA A 29 11.52 1.68 9.67
C ALA A 29 11.05 2.83 8.76
N ARG A 30 11.77 3.10 7.66
CA ARG A 30 11.42 4.13 6.68
C ARG A 30 10.06 3.88 6.02
N PHE A 31 9.78 2.64 5.63
CA PHE A 31 8.50 2.29 5.03
C PHE A 31 7.36 2.31 6.05
N THR A 32 7.61 1.88 7.30
CA THR A 32 6.64 1.98 8.40
C THR A 32 6.25 3.44 8.65
N GLU A 33 7.21 4.33 8.69
CA GLU A 33 6.98 5.77 8.89
C GLU A 33 6.21 6.37 7.72
N PHE A 34 6.58 6.02 6.48
CA PHE A 34 5.84 6.41 5.29
C PHE A 34 4.35 6.03 5.36
N LEU A 35 4.02 4.83 5.87
CA LEU A 35 2.63 4.40 6.03
C LEU A 35 1.89 5.21 7.11
N ARG A 36 2.57 5.69 8.14
CA ARG A 36 1.97 6.48 9.23
C ARG A 36 1.71 7.94 8.85
N GLU A 37 2.51 8.49 7.97
CA GLU A 37 2.52 9.92 7.63
C GLU A 37 1.88 10.22 6.27
N TRP A 38 0.63 9.84 6.09
CA TRP A 38 -0.11 10.17 4.87
C TRP A 38 -0.72 11.57 4.96
N ASN A 39 -0.06 12.53 4.30
CA ASN A 39 -0.45 13.93 4.25
C ASN A 39 -0.55 14.37 2.79
N PRO A 40 -1.69 14.98 2.35
CA PRO A 40 -1.88 15.42 0.96
C PRO A 40 -0.79 16.37 0.44
N GLU A 41 -0.20 17.19 1.32
CA GLU A 41 0.80 18.19 0.93
C GLU A 41 2.18 17.57 0.70
N THR A 42 2.52 16.48 1.40
CA THR A 42 3.88 15.91 1.41
C THR A 42 3.96 14.53 0.76
N ILE A 43 2.84 13.84 0.54
CA ILE A 43 2.81 12.45 0.07
C ILE A 43 3.57 12.24 -1.24
N ALA A 44 3.52 13.21 -2.15
CA ALA A 44 4.20 13.10 -3.44
C ALA A 44 5.72 13.08 -3.29
N ASP A 45 6.28 13.91 -2.42
CA ASP A 45 7.71 13.94 -2.11
C ASP A 45 8.13 12.72 -1.29
N SER A 46 7.30 12.30 -0.33
CA SER A 46 7.51 11.09 0.47
C SER A 46 7.59 9.84 -0.40
N VAL A 47 6.71 9.70 -1.40
CA VAL A 47 6.77 8.60 -2.37
C VAL A 47 8.07 8.62 -3.15
N GLN A 48 8.51 9.78 -3.64
CA GLN A 48 9.76 9.87 -4.39
C GLN A 48 11.00 9.55 -3.53
N ALA A 49 10.95 9.84 -2.24
CA ALA A 49 12.01 9.50 -1.30
C ALA A 49 12.05 7.99 -0.97
N VAL A 50 10.89 7.36 -0.84
CA VAL A 50 10.73 5.99 -0.35
C VAL A 50 10.74 4.95 -1.47
N TYR A 51 10.23 5.27 -2.66
CA TYR A 51 10.12 4.34 -3.79
C TYR A 51 11.25 4.53 -4.81
N ALA A 52 11.74 3.43 -5.38
CA ALA A 52 12.62 3.48 -6.55
C ALA A 52 11.87 4.07 -7.76
N SER A 53 12.61 4.62 -8.73
CA SER A 53 12.01 5.29 -9.91
C SER A 53 11.10 4.39 -10.72
N GLU A 54 11.46 3.09 -10.83
CA GLU A 54 10.78 2.03 -11.57
C GLU A 54 9.95 1.09 -10.68
N ALA A 55 9.62 1.50 -9.47
CA ALA A 55 8.89 0.68 -8.51
C ALA A 55 7.56 0.18 -9.08
N TYR A 56 7.32 -1.13 -8.94
CA TYR A 56 6.02 -1.72 -9.19
C TYR A 56 5.10 -1.47 -7.99
N PHE A 57 3.89 -1.02 -8.27
CA PHE A 57 2.85 -0.78 -7.27
C PHE A 57 1.53 -1.37 -7.73
N ASN A 58 0.81 -2.03 -6.84
CA ASN A 58 -0.56 -2.48 -7.06
C ASN A 58 -1.32 -2.56 -5.73
N ASP A 59 -2.31 -1.71 -5.55
CA ASP A 59 -3.17 -1.65 -4.36
C ASP A 59 -4.52 -2.37 -4.54
N THR A 60 -4.65 -3.27 -5.52
CA THR A 60 -5.88 -3.96 -5.91
C THR A 60 -6.77 -3.12 -6.85
N ILE A 61 -6.71 -1.78 -6.76
CA ILE A 61 -7.51 -0.85 -7.56
C ILE A 61 -6.73 -0.39 -8.79
N LYS A 62 -5.44 -0.10 -8.62
CA LYS A 62 -4.55 0.42 -9.67
C LYS A 62 -3.23 -0.34 -9.70
N GLU A 63 -2.71 -0.53 -10.91
CA GLU A 63 -1.38 -1.07 -11.17
C GLU A 63 -0.54 -0.02 -11.90
N MET A 64 0.69 0.19 -11.44
CA MET A 64 1.64 1.13 -12.05
C MET A 64 3.09 0.75 -11.76
N ASN A 65 4.02 1.32 -12.52
CA ASN A 65 5.45 0.97 -12.46
C ASN A 65 6.35 2.21 -12.51
N SER A 66 5.99 3.27 -11.80
CA SER A 66 6.79 4.48 -11.69
C SER A 66 6.44 5.23 -10.42
N ASN A 67 7.46 5.64 -9.64
CA ASN A 67 7.24 6.40 -8.42
C ASN A 67 6.51 7.73 -8.68
N LYS A 68 6.72 8.38 -9.84
CA LYS A 68 5.99 9.61 -10.22
C LYS A 68 4.49 9.35 -10.39
N ARG A 69 4.12 8.20 -11.00
CA ARG A 69 2.72 7.81 -11.16
C ARG A 69 2.11 7.41 -9.81
N ILE A 70 2.85 6.72 -8.96
CA ILE A 70 2.44 6.37 -7.59
C ILE A 70 2.19 7.65 -6.79
N ALA A 71 3.12 8.60 -6.82
CA ALA A 71 3.00 9.89 -6.13
C ALA A 71 1.73 10.64 -6.54
N HIS A 72 1.50 10.79 -7.86
CA HIS A 72 0.30 11.43 -8.38
C HIS A 72 -0.98 10.69 -7.96
N TYR A 73 -0.99 9.37 -8.04
CA TYR A 73 -2.14 8.55 -7.67
C TYR A 73 -2.48 8.67 -6.19
N LEU A 74 -1.49 8.55 -5.29
CA LEU A 74 -1.72 8.66 -3.85
C LEU A 74 -2.13 10.08 -3.44
N ALA A 75 -1.52 11.12 -4.00
CA ALA A 75 -1.92 12.51 -3.76
C ALA A 75 -3.39 12.72 -4.15
N LYS A 76 -3.78 12.28 -5.36
CA LYS A 76 -5.17 12.39 -5.82
C LYS A 76 -6.15 11.57 -4.98
N SER A 77 -5.73 10.40 -4.49
CA SER A 77 -6.56 9.56 -3.61
C SER A 77 -6.82 10.25 -2.26
N LEU A 78 -5.82 10.94 -1.72
CA LEU A 78 -5.95 11.69 -0.47
C LEU A 78 -6.87 12.92 -0.59
N GLU A 79 -7.00 13.53 -1.77
CA GLU A 79 -7.98 14.61 -2.00
C GLU A 79 -9.42 14.19 -1.70
N ALA A 80 -9.74 12.90 -1.91
CA ALA A 80 -11.07 12.34 -1.63
C ALA A 80 -11.31 12.04 -0.14
N THR A 81 -10.27 12.15 0.69
CA THR A 81 -10.32 11.84 2.13
C THR A 81 -10.28 13.10 2.98
N GLU A 82 -10.90 13.04 4.15
CA GLU A 82 -10.73 14.05 5.21
C GLU A 82 -9.54 13.67 6.10
N THR A 83 -9.43 12.39 6.45
CA THR A 83 -8.39 11.86 7.32
C THR A 83 -8.10 10.41 6.95
N VAL A 84 -6.82 10.03 6.96
CA VAL A 84 -6.33 8.65 6.87
C VAL A 84 -5.42 8.38 8.05
N ARG A 85 -5.57 7.22 8.68
CA ARG A 85 -4.70 6.71 9.73
C ARG A 85 -4.33 5.29 9.41
N ILE A 86 -3.04 4.97 9.40
CA ILE A 86 -2.54 3.61 9.17
C ILE A 86 -1.69 3.20 10.37
N GLU A 87 -2.06 2.08 10.96
CA GLU A 87 -1.30 1.43 12.02
C GLU A 87 -0.66 0.16 11.45
N VAL A 88 0.66 0.06 11.50
CA VAL A 88 1.41 -1.16 11.19
C VAL A 88 1.45 -2.03 12.44
N LEU A 89 0.83 -3.19 12.36
CA LEU A 89 0.70 -4.12 13.48
C LEU A 89 1.98 -4.96 13.68
N ASP A 90 2.50 -5.48 12.58
CA ASP A 90 3.76 -6.25 12.54
C ASP A 90 4.34 -6.31 11.13
N VAL A 91 5.57 -6.83 11.06
CA VAL A 91 6.27 -7.08 9.80
C VAL A 91 6.85 -8.50 9.83
N ALA A 92 6.47 -9.31 8.86
CA ALA A 92 7.03 -10.64 8.65
C ALA A 92 7.93 -10.65 7.41
N ARG A 93 9.01 -11.45 7.45
CA ARG A 93 9.92 -11.62 6.31
C ARG A 93 9.85 -13.05 5.77
N SER A 94 9.84 -13.17 4.44
CA SER A 94 10.03 -14.43 3.72
C SER A 94 10.98 -14.23 2.54
N GLY A 95 12.24 -14.63 2.71
CA GLY A 95 13.29 -14.39 1.72
C GLY A 95 13.54 -12.89 1.52
N VAL A 96 13.25 -12.38 0.32
CA VAL A 96 13.38 -10.96 -0.05
C VAL A 96 12.06 -10.19 0.10
N ASP A 97 10.99 -10.87 0.47
CA ASP A 97 9.67 -10.29 0.65
C ASP A 97 9.44 -9.92 2.11
N TYR A 98 8.92 -8.70 2.33
CA TYR A 98 8.49 -8.18 3.61
C TYR A 98 6.99 -7.96 3.59
N TYR A 99 6.27 -8.48 4.57
CA TYR A 99 4.82 -8.40 4.68
C TYR A 99 4.47 -7.51 5.86
N PHE A 100 4.02 -6.29 5.55
CA PHE A 100 3.55 -5.31 6.53
C PHE A 100 2.06 -5.52 6.74
N ARG A 101 1.68 -6.02 7.90
CA ARG A 101 0.27 -6.15 8.28
C ARG A 101 -0.19 -4.85 8.92
N TRP A 102 -1.34 -4.33 8.47
CA TRP A 102 -1.82 -3.03 8.90
C TRP A 102 -3.34 -2.97 9.05
N VAL A 103 -3.79 -2.00 9.86
CA VAL A 103 -5.17 -1.52 9.92
C VAL A 103 -5.16 -0.09 9.42
N MET A 104 -6.15 0.26 8.61
CA MET A 104 -6.32 1.58 8.04
C MET A 104 -7.72 2.11 8.35
N ASP A 105 -7.79 3.25 9.01
CA ASP A 105 -9.00 4.01 9.24
C ASP A 105 -9.04 5.20 8.28
N ILE A 106 -10.11 5.28 7.49
CA ILE A 106 -10.32 6.36 6.53
C ILE A 106 -11.64 7.06 6.82
N LYS A 107 -11.60 8.38 6.77
CA LYS A 107 -12.77 9.22 6.71
C LYS A 107 -12.85 9.87 5.34
N PHE A 108 -13.80 9.47 4.53
CA PHE A 108 -14.00 10.02 3.19
C PHE A 108 -14.85 11.29 3.26
N ARG A 109 -14.61 12.27 2.34
CA ARG A 109 -15.41 13.50 2.26
C ARG A 109 -16.83 13.24 1.78
N ASN A 110 -17.01 12.29 0.84
CA ASN A 110 -18.27 12.09 0.12
C ASN A 110 -18.76 10.62 0.11
N LEU A 111 -18.18 9.76 0.93
CA LEU A 111 -18.59 8.35 1.08
C LEU A 111 -18.91 8.05 2.53
N ASN A 112 -19.73 7.01 2.74
CA ASN A 112 -20.12 6.53 4.06
C ASN A 112 -20.68 7.63 4.99
N ASN A 113 -21.40 8.61 4.44
CA ASN A 113 -21.96 9.76 5.16
C ASN A 113 -20.94 10.55 6.00
N GLY A 114 -19.66 10.47 5.67
CA GLY A 114 -18.57 11.05 6.45
C GLY A 114 -18.21 10.28 7.72
N ASP A 115 -18.70 9.04 7.88
CA ASP A 115 -18.30 8.16 8.97
C ASP A 115 -16.96 7.48 8.69
N TRP A 116 -16.32 7.00 9.76
CA TRP A 116 -15.09 6.23 9.65
C TRP A 116 -15.31 4.89 8.94
N THR A 117 -14.40 4.55 8.07
CA THR A 117 -14.30 3.26 7.38
C THR A 117 -13.00 2.60 7.79
N GLN A 118 -13.07 1.37 8.30
CA GLN A 118 -11.90 0.59 8.68
C GLN A 118 -11.62 -0.51 7.66
N SER A 119 -10.35 -0.70 7.33
CA SER A 119 -9.88 -1.79 6.49
C SER A 119 -8.66 -2.44 7.12
N GLU A 120 -8.55 -3.75 6.97
CA GLU A 120 -7.38 -4.52 7.35
C GLU A 120 -6.72 -5.06 6.09
N GLY A 121 -5.41 -5.12 6.10
CA GLY A 121 -4.67 -5.60 4.96
C GLY A 121 -3.22 -5.93 5.24
N MET A 122 -2.56 -6.29 4.17
CA MET A 122 -1.15 -6.63 4.17
C MET A 122 -0.50 -6.13 2.88
N SER A 123 0.63 -5.45 3.01
CA SER A 123 1.47 -5.04 1.88
C SER A 123 2.66 -5.98 1.76
N GLN A 124 2.83 -6.60 0.60
CA GLN A 124 4.08 -7.26 0.23
C GLN A 124 5.02 -6.20 -0.35
N ILE A 125 6.19 -6.08 0.26
CA ILE A 125 7.21 -5.10 -0.09
C ILE A 125 8.53 -5.81 -0.43
N ARG A 126 9.20 -5.35 -1.47
CA ARG A 126 10.61 -5.63 -1.75
C ARG A 126 11.38 -4.33 -1.77
N PHE A 127 12.50 -4.31 -1.08
CA PHE A 127 13.42 -3.17 -1.08
C PHE A 127 14.60 -3.45 -1.99
N ASN A 128 15.08 -2.43 -2.71
CA ASN A 128 16.38 -2.50 -3.39
C ASN A 128 17.53 -2.34 -2.38
N HIS A 129 18.78 -2.45 -2.84
CA HIS A 129 19.97 -2.36 -1.97
C HIS A 129 20.15 -1.00 -1.29
N GLU A 130 19.48 0.05 -1.78
CA GLU A 130 19.44 1.38 -1.15
C GLU A 130 18.32 1.52 -0.10
N GLY A 131 17.53 0.45 0.13
CA GLY A 131 16.38 0.45 1.01
C GLY A 131 15.15 1.18 0.48
N LYS A 132 15.08 1.41 -0.86
CA LYS A 132 13.90 1.94 -1.51
C LYS A 132 12.97 0.81 -1.95
N VAL A 133 11.67 1.08 -1.90
CA VAL A 133 10.64 0.13 -2.36
C VAL A 133 10.76 -0.09 -3.85
N LEU A 134 10.97 -1.33 -4.25
CA LEU A 134 11.04 -1.78 -5.65
C LEU A 134 9.76 -2.48 -6.08
N LEU A 135 9.09 -3.16 -5.16
CA LEU A 135 7.78 -3.79 -5.36
C LEU A 135 6.89 -3.53 -4.15
N HIS A 136 5.66 -3.10 -4.42
CA HIS A 136 4.58 -2.93 -3.45
C HIS A 136 3.31 -3.57 -4.00
N ARG A 137 2.78 -4.55 -3.29
CA ARG A 137 1.51 -5.19 -3.59
C ARG A 137 0.65 -5.27 -2.34
N ASP A 138 -0.52 -4.62 -2.36
CA ASP A 138 -1.49 -4.73 -1.29
C ASP A 138 -2.45 -5.91 -1.50
N PHE A 139 -2.78 -6.54 -0.39
CA PHE A 139 -3.80 -7.57 -0.24
C PHE A 139 -4.75 -7.11 0.86
N TRP A 140 -5.95 -6.67 0.49
CA TRP A 140 -6.94 -6.18 1.44
C TRP A 140 -8.36 -6.41 0.95
N ASP A 141 -9.35 -6.36 1.84
CA ASP A 141 -10.75 -6.45 1.48
C ASP A 141 -11.28 -5.13 0.91
N ALA A 142 -10.95 -4.84 -0.33
CA ALA A 142 -11.47 -3.65 -1.02
C ALA A 142 -13.00 -3.66 -1.16
N ALA A 143 -13.62 -4.84 -1.16
CA ALA A 143 -15.07 -4.97 -1.22
C ALA A 143 -15.75 -4.49 0.08
N GLY A 144 -15.21 -4.89 1.24
CA GLY A 144 -15.71 -4.46 2.55
C GLY A 144 -15.24 -3.06 2.92
N GLY A 145 -13.98 -2.71 2.63
CA GLY A 145 -13.37 -1.45 3.05
C GLY A 145 -13.69 -0.24 2.18
N LEU A 146 -14.09 -0.44 0.90
CA LEU A 146 -14.35 0.68 -0.02
C LEU A 146 -15.62 0.50 -0.83
N PHE A 147 -15.73 -0.60 -1.60
CA PHE A 147 -16.79 -0.73 -2.61
C PHE A 147 -18.19 -0.84 -2.01
N VAL A 148 -18.32 -1.34 -0.78
CA VAL A 148 -19.62 -1.44 -0.07
C VAL A 148 -20.26 -0.06 0.15
N TYR A 149 -19.47 1.00 0.19
CA TYR A 149 -19.94 2.38 0.40
C TYR A 149 -20.22 3.12 -0.90
N MET A 150 -19.89 2.55 -2.06
CA MET A 150 -20.20 3.14 -3.35
C MET A 150 -21.68 2.86 -3.71
N PRO A 151 -22.48 3.86 -4.14
CA PRO A 151 -23.93 3.74 -4.23
C PRO A 151 -24.44 2.53 -5.03
N VAL A 152 -23.94 2.30 -6.24
CA VAL A 152 -24.37 1.18 -7.10
C VAL A 152 -23.66 -0.12 -6.73
N VAL A 153 -22.34 -0.06 -6.60
CA VAL A 153 -21.48 -1.23 -6.31
C VAL A 153 -21.78 -1.78 -4.93
N GLY A 154 -21.97 -0.92 -3.93
CA GLY A 154 -22.32 -1.31 -2.56
C GLY A 154 -23.64 -2.05 -2.49
N SER A 155 -24.67 -1.62 -3.23
CA SER A 155 -25.96 -2.31 -3.27
C SER A 155 -25.83 -3.71 -3.90
N LEU A 156 -25.06 -3.85 -4.97
CA LEU A 156 -24.78 -5.14 -5.62
C LEU A 156 -24.01 -6.08 -4.69
N LEU A 157 -22.97 -5.57 -4.01
CA LEU A 157 -22.19 -6.36 -3.07
C LEU A 157 -23.01 -6.85 -1.87
N LYS A 158 -23.85 -5.99 -1.29
CA LYS A 158 -24.78 -6.37 -0.21
C LYS A 158 -25.76 -7.45 -0.66
N TRP A 159 -26.30 -7.34 -1.87
CA TRP A 159 -27.18 -8.35 -2.45
C TRP A 159 -26.47 -9.71 -2.65
N ILE A 160 -25.22 -9.73 -3.17
CA ILE A 160 -24.42 -10.95 -3.32
C ILE A 160 -24.14 -11.58 -1.95
N LYS A 161 -23.61 -10.79 -0.98
CA LYS A 161 -23.28 -11.27 0.38
C LYS A 161 -24.51 -11.81 1.13
N GLY A 162 -25.71 -11.28 0.87
CA GLY A 162 -26.94 -11.76 1.49
C GLY A 162 -27.50 -13.06 0.90
N ARG A 163 -26.88 -13.59 -0.18
CA ARG A 163 -27.27 -14.85 -0.84
C ARG A 163 -26.30 -16.00 -0.63
N LEU A 164 -25.14 -15.75 -0.05
CA LEU A 164 -24.14 -16.73 0.37
C LEU A 164 -24.35 -17.14 1.82
#